data_9044d9d8bfeb2701a62921f8ed7462f2
#
_entry.id   9044d9d8bfeb2701a62921f8ed7462f2
#
_cell.length_a   1.000
_cell.length_b   1.000
_cell.length_c   1.000
_cell.angle_alpha   90.00
_cell.angle_beta   90.00
_cell.angle_gamma   90.00
#
_symmetry.space_group_name_H-M   'P 1'
#
loop_
_entity.id
_entity.type
_entity.pdbx_description
1 polymer ?
#
loop_
_entity_poly.entity_id
_entity_poly.type
_entity_poly.pdbx_seq_one_letter_code
_entity_poly.pdbx_strand_id
1 'polypeptide(L)'
;MKPICIIPARGGSKGVPKKNIRKIAGKPLLGHVIEQIDKSKIFSAVIVSTEDLEIAKIARKHGADVPFMRPKNLATDTTPMDKVLLHAVKELYNLDYKFDIFVLRDATTPFITTTDIKKSIQLLRKKKVPVVCAVYEQHLNPYFNIVETNSDGFLKLSKKLKTRPKSRQQAPKVYQLNGLYTYDASKFLKIKKTDFGKSIPLEIPLENGLMIDTEFEFKISKLLLETKCVKLK
;
A
#
# COMPACT_ATOMS: atom_id res chain seq x y z
N MET A 1 -17.89 -9.87 10.52
CA MET A 1 -16.69 -10.77 10.56
C MET A 1 -15.45 -9.95 10.85
N LYS A 2 -14.35 -10.57 11.35
CA LYS A 2 -13.05 -9.90 11.38
C LYS A 2 -12.51 -9.81 9.95
N PRO A 3 -11.89 -8.67 9.55
CA PRO A 3 -11.25 -8.55 8.25
C PRO A 3 -10.02 -9.45 8.14
N ILE A 4 -9.51 -9.63 6.91
CA ILE A 4 -8.19 -10.21 6.65
C ILE A 4 -7.24 -9.13 6.12
N CYS A 5 -5.93 -9.35 6.29
CA CYS A 5 -4.90 -8.53 5.67
C CYS A 5 -4.22 -9.31 4.55
N ILE A 6 -4.07 -8.70 3.38
CA ILE A 6 -3.33 -9.25 2.24
C ILE A 6 -2.11 -8.37 1.99
N ILE A 7 -0.92 -8.99 2.04
CA ILE A 7 0.36 -8.34 1.78
C ILE A 7 0.93 -8.94 0.49
N PRO A 8 0.84 -8.24 -0.65
CA PRO A 8 1.51 -8.67 -1.86
C PRO A 8 3.01 -8.41 -1.75
N ALA A 9 3.82 -9.46 -1.94
CA ALA A 9 5.28 -9.35 -1.89
C ALA A 9 5.90 -10.22 -2.99
N ARG A 10 6.41 -9.59 -4.06
CA ARG A 10 7.09 -10.30 -5.13
C ARG A 10 8.61 -10.33 -4.92
N GLY A 11 9.30 -11.32 -5.50
CA GLY A 11 10.75 -11.46 -5.43
C GLY A 11 11.50 -10.42 -6.26
N GLY A 12 10.97 -10.06 -7.44
CA GLY A 12 11.57 -9.08 -8.36
C GLY A 12 11.27 -7.63 -7.97
N SER A 13 12.20 -6.93 -7.35
CA SER A 13 12.10 -5.48 -7.06
C SER A 13 13.20 -4.73 -7.80
N LYS A 14 12.83 -3.82 -8.74
CA LYS A 14 13.80 -3.08 -9.56
C LYS A 14 14.48 -1.93 -8.82
N GLY A 15 13.72 -1.10 -8.11
CA GLY A 15 14.24 0.10 -7.44
C GLY A 15 15.13 -0.21 -6.23
N VAL A 16 14.80 -1.26 -5.47
CA VAL A 16 15.59 -1.78 -4.34
C VAL A 16 15.64 -3.30 -4.47
N PRO A 17 16.79 -3.91 -4.83
CA PRO A 17 16.90 -5.35 -4.97
C PRO A 17 16.51 -6.08 -3.68
N LYS A 18 15.70 -7.15 -3.83
CA LYS A 18 15.17 -7.94 -2.70
C LYS A 18 14.46 -7.11 -1.60
N LYS A 19 13.84 -5.99 -1.96
CA LYS A 19 13.26 -4.99 -1.06
C LYS A 19 12.48 -5.59 0.11
N ASN A 20 11.56 -6.51 -0.16
CA ASN A 20 10.67 -7.10 0.84
C ASN A 20 11.42 -7.88 1.94
N ILE A 21 12.52 -8.51 1.61
CA ILE A 21 13.31 -9.35 2.53
C ILE A 21 14.61 -8.68 2.99
N ARG A 22 14.93 -7.52 2.44
CA ARG A 22 16.09 -6.75 2.86
C ARG A 22 15.92 -6.27 4.30
N LYS A 23 16.98 -6.43 5.09
CA LYS A 23 16.95 -6.09 6.52
C LYS A 23 17.03 -4.57 6.74
N ILE A 24 16.15 -4.10 7.63
CA ILE A 24 16.11 -2.75 8.15
C ILE A 24 15.93 -2.85 9.68
N ALA A 25 16.74 -2.15 10.47
CA ALA A 25 16.73 -2.27 11.92
C ALA A 25 16.72 -3.74 12.41
N GLY A 26 17.57 -4.59 11.83
CA GLY A 26 17.77 -5.99 12.22
C GLY A 26 16.77 -7.01 11.67
N LYS A 27 15.65 -6.60 11.04
CA LYS A 27 14.61 -7.49 10.50
C LYS A 27 14.34 -7.25 9.03
N PRO A 28 13.83 -8.26 8.27
CA PRO A 28 13.29 -8.04 6.93
C PRO A 28 12.17 -7.00 6.95
N LEU A 29 12.11 -6.14 5.93
CA LEU A 29 11.06 -5.12 5.79
C LEU A 29 9.65 -5.73 5.93
N LEU A 30 9.40 -6.82 5.22
CA LEU A 30 8.16 -7.59 5.30
C LEU A 30 7.87 -8.08 6.73
N GLY A 31 8.90 -8.53 7.46
CA GLY A 31 8.77 -9.02 8.83
C GLY A 31 8.27 -7.95 9.81
N HIS A 32 8.74 -6.70 9.65
CA HIS A 32 8.24 -5.57 10.45
C HIS A 32 6.74 -5.37 10.26
N VAL A 33 6.28 -5.38 9.01
CA VAL A 33 4.87 -5.15 8.68
C VAL A 33 3.99 -6.30 9.16
N ILE A 34 4.41 -7.55 8.96
CA ILE A 34 3.67 -8.73 9.43
C ILE A 34 3.50 -8.69 10.95
N GLU A 35 4.58 -8.51 11.70
CA GLU A 35 4.52 -8.48 13.17
C GLU A 35 3.67 -7.33 13.71
N GLN A 36 3.73 -6.14 13.07
CA GLN A 36 2.87 -5.02 13.43
C GLN A 36 1.39 -5.37 13.27
N ILE A 37 1.04 -5.97 12.13
CA ILE A 37 -0.34 -6.35 11.82
C ILE A 37 -0.82 -7.46 12.75
N ASP A 38 -0.01 -8.49 12.99
CA ASP A 38 -0.37 -9.58 13.89
C ASP A 38 -0.59 -9.09 15.33
N LYS A 39 0.32 -8.27 15.84
CA LYS A 39 0.19 -7.64 17.17
C LYS A 39 -1.06 -6.77 17.33
N SER A 40 -1.57 -6.20 16.24
CA SER A 40 -2.78 -5.37 16.28
C SER A 40 -4.04 -6.13 16.66
N LYS A 41 -4.07 -7.45 16.42
CA LYS A 41 -5.21 -8.37 16.61
C LYS A 41 -6.51 -7.93 15.91
N ILE A 42 -6.38 -7.07 14.90
CA ILE A 42 -7.51 -6.56 14.10
C ILE A 42 -8.03 -7.64 13.15
N PHE A 43 -7.13 -8.45 12.60
CA PHE A 43 -7.40 -9.39 11.52
C PHE A 43 -7.64 -10.81 12.03
N SER A 44 -8.43 -11.58 11.27
CA SER A 44 -8.55 -13.03 11.47
C SER A 44 -7.38 -13.80 10.88
N ALA A 45 -6.77 -13.26 9.82
CA ALA A 45 -5.58 -13.81 9.17
C ALA A 45 -4.74 -12.71 8.52
N VAL A 46 -3.42 -12.91 8.49
CA VAL A 46 -2.44 -12.09 7.76
C VAL A 46 -1.88 -12.94 6.64
N ILE A 47 -2.22 -12.61 5.41
CA ILE A 47 -1.91 -13.41 4.21
C ILE A 47 -0.80 -12.73 3.41
N VAL A 48 0.25 -13.45 3.08
CA VAL A 48 1.26 -12.99 2.12
C VAL A 48 1.03 -13.68 0.78
N SER A 49 0.80 -12.89 -0.26
CA SER A 49 0.70 -13.36 -1.64
C SER A 49 2.05 -13.17 -2.33
N THR A 50 2.73 -14.27 -2.65
CA THR A 50 4.06 -14.27 -3.28
C THR A 50 4.24 -15.46 -4.22
N GLU A 51 5.10 -15.31 -5.23
CA GLU A 51 5.60 -16.40 -6.09
C GLU A 51 6.96 -16.93 -5.61
N ASP A 52 7.60 -16.24 -4.65
CA ASP A 52 8.96 -16.47 -4.21
C ASP A 52 9.00 -17.32 -2.93
N LEU A 53 9.68 -18.46 -2.98
CA LEU A 53 9.77 -19.40 -1.85
C LEU A 53 10.55 -18.82 -0.65
N GLU A 54 11.55 -17.96 -0.89
CA GLU A 54 12.31 -17.30 0.18
C GLU A 54 11.41 -16.31 0.93
N ILE A 55 10.62 -15.51 0.19
CA ILE A 55 9.63 -14.60 0.77
C ILE A 55 8.57 -15.38 1.55
N ALA A 56 8.06 -16.49 1.00
CA ALA A 56 7.08 -17.32 1.67
C ALA A 56 7.61 -17.90 2.99
N LYS A 57 8.87 -18.38 3.00
CA LYS A 57 9.54 -18.88 4.22
C LYS A 57 9.67 -17.76 5.28
N ILE A 58 10.09 -16.57 4.88
CA ILE A 58 10.23 -15.42 5.77
C ILE A 58 8.86 -14.98 6.30
N ALA A 59 7.84 -14.93 5.46
CA ALA A 59 6.48 -14.55 5.86
C ALA A 59 5.94 -15.47 6.97
N ARG A 60 6.04 -16.78 6.76
CA ARG A 60 5.61 -17.78 7.79
C ARG A 60 6.40 -17.66 9.08
N LYS A 61 7.72 -17.43 9.00
CA LYS A 61 8.57 -17.22 10.19
C LYS A 61 8.12 -16.01 11.03
N HIS A 62 7.54 -14.98 10.42
CA HIS A 62 7.07 -13.77 11.09
C HIS A 62 5.56 -13.80 11.45
N GLY A 63 4.88 -14.93 11.22
CA GLY A 63 3.49 -15.13 11.66
C GLY A 63 2.42 -14.88 10.61
N ALA A 64 2.78 -14.74 9.33
CA ALA A 64 1.80 -14.67 8.25
C ALA A 64 1.53 -16.04 7.63
N ASP A 65 0.32 -16.22 7.11
CA ASP A 65 -0.05 -17.38 6.31
C ASP A 65 0.33 -17.16 4.84
N VAL A 66 0.79 -18.25 4.19
CA VAL A 66 0.99 -18.33 2.74
C VAL A 66 0.26 -19.57 2.26
N PRO A 67 -1.09 -19.52 2.16
CA PRO A 67 -1.90 -20.69 1.87
C PRO A 67 -1.87 -21.11 0.41
N PHE A 68 -1.39 -20.26 -0.48
CA PHE A 68 -1.18 -20.50 -1.91
C PHE A 68 0.08 -19.78 -2.39
N MET A 69 0.65 -20.27 -3.49
CA MET A 69 1.70 -19.56 -4.21
C MET A 69 1.09 -18.78 -5.38
N ARG A 70 1.49 -17.52 -5.53
CA ARG A 70 1.06 -16.67 -6.65
C ARG A 70 1.62 -17.21 -7.97
N PRO A 71 0.81 -17.34 -9.03
CA PRO A 71 1.32 -17.67 -10.35
C PRO A 71 2.37 -16.65 -10.84
N LYS A 72 3.45 -17.12 -11.46
CA LYS A 72 4.56 -16.26 -11.94
C LYS A 72 4.12 -15.16 -12.90
N ASN A 73 3.11 -15.42 -13.75
CA ASN A 73 2.54 -14.42 -14.66
C ASN A 73 1.81 -13.28 -13.92
N LEU A 74 1.49 -13.43 -12.63
CA LEU A 74 0.95 -12.37 -11.76
C LEU A 74 2.04 -11.68 -10.90
N ALA A 75 3.32 -11.98 -11.15
CA ALA A 75 4.44 -11.41 -10.41
C ALA A 75 5.37 -10.54 -11.28
N THR A 76 4.96 -10.19 -12.50
CA THR A 76 5.71 -9.32 -13.40
C THR A 76 5.63 -7.85 -12.99
N ASP A 77 6.55 -7.03 -13.51
CA ASP A 77 6.55 -5.58 -13.27
C ASP A 77 5.31 -4.87 -13.81
N THR A 78 4.71 -5.42 -14.87
CA THR A 78 3.55 -4.85 -15.55
C THR A 78 2.22 -5.41 -15.05
N THR A 79 2.23 -6.35 -14.10
CA THR A 79 1.00 -6.93 -13.56
C THR A 79 0.25 -5.91 -12.72
N PRO A 80 -0.98 -5.52 -13.08
CA PRO A 80 -1.80 -4.65 -12.27
C PRO A 80 -2.10 -5.27 -10.90
N MET A 81 -2.04 -4.46 -9.84
CA MET A 81 -2.33 -4.92 -8.47
C MET A 81 -3.72 -5.53 -8.34
N ASP A 82 -4.71 -5.02 -9.07
CA ASP A 82 -6.08 -5.55 -9.07
C ASP A 82 -6.15 -7.03 -9.47
N LYS A 83 -5.32 -7.47 -10.43
CA LYS A 83 -5.23 -8.89 -10.82
C LYS A 83 -4.62 -9.74 -9.71
N VAL A 84 -3.62 -9.22 -9.01
CA VAL A 84 -2.98 -9.89 -7.86
C VAL A 84 -3.98 -10.07 -6.72
N LEU A 85 -4.73 -9.00 -6.40
CA LEU A 85 -5.75 -9.04 -5.36
C LEU A 85 -6.91 -9.95 -5.72
N LEU A 86 -7.37 -9.90 -6.99
CA LEU A 86 -8.46 -10.76 -7.46
C LEU A 86 -8.10 -12.24 -7.35
N HIS A 87 -6.87 -12.60 -7.72
CA HIS A 87 -6.35 -13.94 -7.53
C HIS A 87 -6.36 -14.31 -6.04
N ALA A 88 -5.73 -13.49 -5.18
CA ALA A 88 -5.63 -13.77 -3.75
C ALA A 88 -7.00 -13.93 -3.08
N VAL A 89 -7.95 -13.04 -3.37
CA VAL A 89 -9.30 -13.11 -2.80
C VAL A 89 -10.04 -14.38 -3.23
N LYS A 90 -9.92 -14.78 -4.51
CA LYS A 90 -10.54 -16.01 -5.01
C LYS A 90 -9.94 -17.25 -4.36
N GLU A 91 -8.60 -17.36 -4.29
CA GLU A 91 -7.93 -18.49 -3.64
C GLU A 91 -8.33 -18.60 -2.17
N LEU A 92 -8.43 -17.47 -1.46
CA LEU A 92 -8.84 -17.48 -0.06
C LEU A 92 -10.28 -17.96 0.13
N TYR A 93 -11.21 -17.58 -0.75
CA TYR A 93 -12.58 -18.12 -0.71
C TYR A 93 -12.62 -19.61 -1.06
N ASN A 94 -11.82 -20.07 -2.04
CA ASN A 94 -11.69 -21.49 -2.40
C ASN A 94 -11.15 -22.33 -1.24
N LEU A 95 -10.33 -21.72 -0.37
CA LEU A 95 -9.76 -22.32 0.84
C LEU A 95 -10.62 -22.06 2.10
N ASP A 96 -11.89 -21.69 1.92
CA ASP A 96 -12.87 -21.47 2.99
C ASP A 96 -12.56 -20.36 4.01
N TYR A 97 -11.67 -19.41 3.67
CA TYR A 97 -11.51 -18.21 4.49
C TYR A 97 -12.79 -17.37 4.47
N LYS A 98 -13.28 -16.98 5.65
CA LYS A 98 -14.52 -16.21 5.81
C LYS A 98 -14.20 -14.75 6.18
N PHE A 99 -14.49 -13.81 5.26
CA PHE A 99 -14.30 -12.37 5.47
C PHE A 99 -15.24 -11.57 4.57
N ASP A 100 -15.61 -10.39 5.04
CA ASP A 100 -16.41 -9.38 4.31
C ASP A 100 -15.56 -8.17 3.88
N ILE A 101 -14.43 -7.96 4.57
CA ILE A 101 -13.48 -6.88 4.32
C ILE A 101 -12.08 -7.47 4.20
N PHE A 102 -11.32 -7.02 3.22
CA PHE A 102 -9.89 -7.24 3.19
C PHE A 102 -9.11 -5.93 3.11
N VAL A 103 -7.93 -5.93 3.68
CA VAL A 103 -7.00 -4.79 3.68
C VAL A 103 -5.77 -5.18 2.89
N LEU A 104 -5.51 -4.45 1.80
CA LEU A 104 -4.21 -4.45 1.13
C LEU A 104 -3.23 -3.62 1.96
N ARG A 105 -2.12 -4.21 2.32
CA ARG A 105 -1.05 -3.57 3.06
C ARG A 105 0.29 -3.79 2.36
N ASP A 106 0.86 -2.76 1.77
CA ASP A 106 2.17 -2.87 1.14
C ASP A 106 3.29 -2.94 2.19
N ALA A 107 4.21 -3.87 2.02
CA ALA A 107 5.39 -3.96 2.87
C ALA A 107 6.30 -2.72 2.74
N THR A 108 6.19 -1.99 1.62
CA THR A 108 7.01 -0.81 1.30
C THR A 108 6.61 0.47 2.04
N THR A 109 5.55 0.42 2.84
CA THR A 109 5.07 1.55 3.66
C THR A 109 5.09 1.19 5.15
N PRO A 110 6.26 0.93 5.76
CA PRO A 110 6.35 0.34 7.09
C PRO A 110 5.77 1.20 8.21
N PHE A 111 5.63 2.50 8.00
CA PHE A 111 5.23 3.47 9.03
C PHE A 111 3.72 3.68 9.18
N ILE A 112 2.89 3.08 8.32
CA ILE A 112 1.43 3.07 8.52
C ILE A 112 1.10 2.43 9.86
N THR A 113 0.31 3.12 10.68
CA THR A 113 0.00 2.67 12.04
C THR A 113 -1.23 1.76 12.10
N THR A 114 -1.35 1.01 13.19
CA THR A 114 -2.57 0.23 13.49
C THR A 114 -3.80 1.12 13.65
N THR A 115 -3.60 2.37 14.07
CA THR A 115 -4.67 3.38 14.16
C THR A 115 -5.18 3.76 12.77
N ASP A 116 -4.30 3.94 11.78
CA ASP A 116 -4.70 4.23 10.40
C ASP A 116 -5.50 3.08 9.81
N ILE A 117 -5.07 1.84 10.06
CA ILE A 117 -5.79 0.63 9.63
C ILE A 117 -7.19 0.57 10.27
N LYS A 118 -7.31 0.79 11.57
CA LYS A 118 -8.62 0.82 12.26
C LYS A 118 -9.54 1.88 11.68
N LYS A 119 -9.02 3.10 11.48
CA LYS A 119 -9.78 4.21 10.88
C LYS A 119 -10.26 3.87 9.47
N SER A 120 -9.43 3.24 8.63
CA SER A 120 -9.81 2.85 7.27
C SER A 120 -10.97 1.84 7.25
N ILE A 121 -10.94 0.83 8.13
CA ILE A 121 -12.01 -0.16 8.27
C ILE A 121 -13.30 0.48 8.78
N GLN A 122 -13.20 1.36 9.79
CA GLN A 122 -14.36 2.09 10.31
C GLN A 122 -14.99 2.98 9.25
N LEU A 123 -14.16 3.67 8.47
CA LEU A 123 -14.62 4.56 7.39
C LEU A 123 -15.32 3.76 6.28
N LEU A 124 -14.76 2.62 5.87
CA LEU A 124 -15.39 1.73 4.88
C LEU A 124 -16.78 1.29 5.34
N ARG A 125 -16.90 0.81 6.59
CA ARG A 125 -18.17 0.36 7.17
C ARG A 125 -19.19 1.49 7.24
N LYS A 126 -18.77 2.68 7.70
CA LYS A 126 -19.63 3.87 7.83
C LYS A 126 -20.14 4.36 6.49
N LYS A 127 -19.26 4.42 5.49
CA LYS A 127 -19.59 5.02 4.16
C LYS A 127 -20.14 4.00 3.17
N LYS A 128 -20.02 2.70 3.45
CA LYS A 128 -20.50 1.59 2.59
C LYS A 128 -19.99 1.67 1.14
N VAL A 129 -18.75 2.19 0.96
CA VAL A 129 -18.09 2.31 -0.34
C VAL A 129 -17.37 1.03 -0.75
N PRO A 130 -16.97 0.87 -2.02
CA PRO A 130 -16.17 -0.27 -2.46
C PRO A 130 -14.77 -0.30 -1.84
N VAL A 131 -14.14 0.87 -1.68
CA VAL A 131 -12.76 0.98 -1.21
C VAL A 131 -12.51 2.29 -0.48
N VAL A 132 -11.68 2.23 0.55
CA VAL A 132 -11.05 3.37 1.22
C VAL A 132 -9.55 3.30 0.92
N CYS A 133 -8.99 4.38 0.39
CA CYS A 133 -7.56 4.48 0.07
C CYS A 133 -6.89 5.44 1.07
N ALA A 134 -5.83 4.99 1.74
CA ALA A 134 -5.02 5.92 2.50
C ALA A 134 -4.26 6.84 1.55
N VAL A 135 -4.22 8.11 1.92
CA VAL A 135 -3.55 9.18 1.17
C VAL A 135 -2.86 10.14 2.13
N TYR A 136 -1.87 10.87 1.65
CA TYR A 136 -1.31 12.00 2.37
C TYR A 136 -1.19 13.21 1.44
N GLU A 137 -1.34 14.43 2.00
CA GLU A 137 -1.23 15.66 1.23
C GLU A 137 0.18 15.84 0.70
N GLN A 138 0.29 16.17 -0.59
CA GLN A 138 1.56 16.35 -1.28
C GLN A 138 1.92 17.82 -1.51
N HIS A 139 3.20 18.13 -1.31
CA HIS A 139 3.78 19.40 -1.71
C HIS A 139 4.07 19.49 -3.22
N LEU A 140 4.24 18.33 -3.86
CA LEU A 140 4.39 18.20 -5.30
C LEU A 140 3.02 18.32 -5.94
N ASN A 141 2.77 19.47 -6.59
CA ASN A 141 1.43 19.84 -7.05
C ASN A 141 1.41 20.07 -8.55
N PRO A 142 0.62 19.29 -9.33
CA PRO A 142 0.60 19.38 -10.80
C PRO A 142 0.09 20.71 -11.33
N TYR A 143 -0.59 21.50 -10.50
CA TYR A 143 -1.06 22.85 -10.85
C TYR A 143 -0.08 23.94 -10.49
N PHE A 144 1.01 23.64 -9.77
CA PHE A 144 1.90 24.65 -9.23
C PHE A 144 3.37 24.43 -9.49
N ASN A 145 3.92 23.22 -9.23
CA ASN A 145 5.37 22.95 -9.29
C ASN A 145 5.76 21.59 -9.93
N ILE A 146 4.81 20.81 -10.46
CA ILE A 146 5.12 19.65 -11.29
C ILE A 146 5.00 20.05 -12.76
N VAL A 147 6.05 19.77 -13.53
CA VAL A 147 6.16 20.13 -14.95
C VAL A 147 6.43 18.88 -15.78
N GLU A 148 6.05 18.98 -17.05
CA GLU A 148 6.35 18.03 -18.11
C GLU A 148 7.08 18.77 -19.23
N THR A 149 7.83 18.05 -20.08
CA THR A 149 8.35 18.60 -21.33
C THR A 149 7.30 18.47 -22.43
N ASN A 150 7.14 19.50 -23.26
CA ASN A 150 6.37 19.42 -24.50
C ASN A 150 7.21 18.80 -25.64
N SER A 151 6.63 18.67 -26.85
CA SER A 151 7.31 18.14 -28.06
C SER A 151 8.58 18.89 -28.43
N ASP A 152 8.64 20.19 -28.11
CA ASP A 152 9.75 21.09 -28.45
C ASP A 152 10.82 21.16 -27.35
N GLY A 153 10.64 20.36 -26.27
CA GLY A 153 11.55 20.29 -25.12
C GLY A 153 11.34 21.37 -24.04
N PHE A 154 10.35 22.25 -24.16
CA PHE A 154 10.06 23.28 -23.18
C PHE A 154 9.22 22.75 -22.00
N LEU A 155 9.41 23.35 -20.82
CA LEU A 155 8.65 23.01 -19.64
C LEU A 155 7.23 23.58 -19.68
N LYS A 156 6.25 22.76 -19.27
CA LYS A 156 4.86 23.17 -19.02
C LYS A 156 4.37 22.56 -17.71
N LEU A 157 3.45 23.21 -17.01
CA LEU A 157 2.77 22.62 -15.86
C LEU A 157 1.98 21.39 -16.30
N SER A 158 2.04 20.30 -15.50
CA SER A 158 1.30 19.05 -15.78
C SER A 158 -0.19 19.26 -15.86
N LYS A 159 -0.74 20.17 -15.04
CA LYS A 159 -2.15 20.59 -15.07
C LYS A 159 -2.27 22.09 -15.06
N LYS A 160 -3.26 22.60 -15.81
CA LYS A 160 -3.58 24.03 -15.87
C LYS A 160 -4.93 24.32 -15.20
N LEU A 161 -5.03 25.45 -14.53
CA LEU A 161 -6.28 26.08 -14.09
C LEU A 161 -6.55 27.28 -15.00
N LYS A 162 -7.82 27.78 -14.99
CA LYS A 162 -8.16 29.02 -15.73
C LYS A 162 -7.26 30.19 -15.30
N THR A 163 -6.97 30.29 -14.00
CA THR A 163 -6.04 31.27 -13.44
C THR A 163 -4.94 30.54 -12.70
N ARG A 164 -3.68 30.88 -12.98
CA ARG A 164 -2.51 30.28 -12.30
C ARG A 164 -2.50 30.67 -10.82
N PRO A 165 -2.36 29.71 -9.88
CA PRO A 165 -2.23 30.03 -8.45
C PRO A 165 -0.97 30.89 -8.20
N LYS A 166 -1.11 31.94 -7.40
CA LYS A 166 0.02 32.81 -7.02
C LYS A 166 0.88 32.17 -5.91
N SER A 167 0.31 31.24 -5.15
CA SER A 167 0.99 30.53 -4.09
C SER A 167 0.51 29.08 -4.03
N ARG A 168 1.26 28.22 -3.31
CA ARG A 168 0.89 26.81 -3.11
C ARG A 168 -0.47 26.67 -2.41
N GLN A 169 -0.75 27.55 -1.46
CA GLN A 169 -1.99 27.53 -0.69
C GLN A 169 -3.24 27.82 -1.52
N GLN A 170 -3.07 28.47 -2.66
CA GLN A 170 -4.17 28.75 -3.62
C GLN A 170 -4.36 27.61 -4.64
N ALA A 171 -3.40 26.68 -4.74
CA ALA A 171 -3.55 25.54 -5.60
C ALA A 171 -4.51 24.51 -4.97
N PRO A 172 -5.26 23.74 -5.80
CA PRO A 172 -6.06 22.65 -5.29
C PRO A 172 -5.19 21.65 -4.51
N LYS A 173 -5.70 21.15 -3.38
CA LYS A 173 -5.02 20.07 -2.64
C LYS A 173 -4.86 18.85 -3.53
N VAL A 174 -3.72 18.24 -3.48
CA VAL A 174 -3.42 16.99 -4.16
C VAL A 174 -2.90 15.98 -3.15
N TYR A 175 -3.23 14.72 -3.40
CA TYR A 175 -2.88 13.63 -2.50
C TYR A 175 -2.09 12.57 -3.24
N GLN A 176 -1.15 11.97 -2.55
CA GLN A 176 -0.47 10.76 -3.01
C GLN A 176 -1.16 9.55 -2.38
N LEU A 177 -1.44 8.54 -3.21
CA LEU A 177 -1.89 7.23 -2.76
C LEU A 177 -0.78 6.56 -1.95
N ASN A 178 -1.19 5.81 -0.94
CA ASN A 178 -0.28 5.07 -0.07
C ASN A 178 -0.54 3.56 -0.16
N GLY A 179 0.29 2.75 0.49
CA GLY A 179 0.20 1.28 0.49
C GLY A 179 -0.85 0.70 1.46
N LEU A 180 -1.91 1.44 1.77
CA LEU A 180 -3.04 0.96 2.58
C LEU A 180 -4.35 1.18 1.84
N TYR A 181 -5.02 0.08 1.46
CA TYR A 181 -6.34 0.10 0.86
C TYR A 181 -7.25 -0.88 1.59
N THR A 182 -8.45 -0.44 1.91
CA THR A 182 -9.45 -1.27 2.59
C THR A 182 -10.64 -1.48 1.68
N TYR A 183 -10.97 -2.72 1.38
CA TYR A 183 -11.97 -3.12 0.40
C TYR A 183 -13.15 -3.84 1.04
N ASP A 184 -14.35 -3.55 0.54
CA ASP A 184 -15.51 -4.43 0.64
C ASP A 184 -15.31 -5.59 -0.35
N ALA A 185 -15.17 -6.81 0.16
CA ALA A 185 -14.82 -7.98 -0.65
C ALA A 185 -15.87 -8.28 -1.73
N SER A 186 -17.15 -8.15 -1.38
CA SER A 186 -18.26 -8.43 -2.29
C SER A 186 -18.32 -7.45 -3.47
N LYS A 187 -18.08 -6.16 -3.18
CA LYS A 187 -18.05 -5.11 -4.21
C LYS A 187 -16.80 -5.23 -5.08
N PHE A 188 -15.64 -5.54 -4.47
CA PHE A 188 -14.41 -5.77 -5.22
C PHE A 188 -14.56 -6.93 -6.21
N LEU A 189 -15.15 -8.07 -5.81
CA LEU A 189 -15.38 -9.19 -6.71
C LEU A 189 -16.30 -8.87 -7.88
N LYS A 190 -17.27 -7.96 -7.69
CA LYS A 190 -18.16 -7.48 -8.77
C LYS A 190 -17.42 -6.55 -9.73
N ILE A 191 -16.66 -5.57 -9.19
CA ILE A 191 -15.98 -4.53 -9.98
C ILE A 191 -14.65 -5.05 -10.56
N LYS A 192 -13.96 -5.95 -9.85
CA LYS A 192 -12.67 -6.59 -10.18
C LYS A 192 -11.50 -5.60 -10.38
N LYS A 193 -11.65 -4.38 -9.88
CA LYS A 193 -10.63 -3.32 -9.94
C LYS A 193 -10.84 -2.30 -8.82
N THR A 194 -9.80 -1.52 -8.55
CA THR A 194 -9.90 -0.33 -7.71
C THR A 194 -10.58 0.79 -8.49
N ASP A 195 -11.82 1.13 -8.11
CA ASP A 195 -12.57 2.22 -8.75
C ASP A 195 -12.35 3.53 -7.98
N PHE A 196 -11.41 4.34 -8.43
CA PHE A 196 -11.10 5.63 -7.79
C PHE A 196 -12.26 6.62 -7.83
N GLY A 197 -13.17 6.52 -8.82
CA GLY A 197 -14.38 7.33 -8.89
C GLY A 197 -15.41 7.02 -7.79
N LYS A 198 -15.27 5.86 -7.13
CA LYS A 198 -16.12 5.40 -6.02
C LYS A 198 -15.34 5.13 -4.74
N SER A 199 -14.09 5.59 -4.66
CA SER A 199 -13.24 5.47 -3.48
C SER A 199 -13.36 6.69 -2.57
N ILE A 200 -13.04 6.50 -1.29
CA ILE A 200 -12.94 7.58 -0.31
C ILE A 200 -11.51 7.66 0.20
N PRO A 201 -10.90 8.86 0.26
CA PRO A 201 -9.61 9.03 0.86
C PRO A 201 -9.70 8.95 2.40
N LEU A 202 -8.72 8.28 3.00
CA LEU A 202 -8.35 8.42 4.40
C LEU A 202 -7.04 9.21 4.45
N GLU A 203 -7.08 10.45 4.84
CA GLU A 203 -5.88 11.25 5.01
C GLU A 203 -5.11 10.76 6.25
N ILE A 204 -3.82 10.45 6.06
CA ILE A 204 -2.88 10.04 7.10
C ILE A 204 -1.72 11.03 7.17
N PRO A 205 -1.00 11.13 8.29
CA PRO A 205 0.20 11.94 8.39
C PRO A 205 1.26 11.56 7.36
N LEU A 206 2.03 12.53 6.88
CA LEU A 206 3.10 12.34 5.89
C LEU A 206 4.13 11.30 6.36
N GLU A 207 4.51 11.36 7.63
CA GLU A 207 5.47 10.42 8.24
C GLU A 207 4.98 8.97 8.22
N ASN A 208 3.65 8.75 8.29
CA ASN A 208 3.06 7.41 8.16
C ASN A 208 3.02 6.97 6.68
N GLY A 209 3.05 7.95 5.78
CA GLY A 209 2.94 7.74 4.34
C GLY A 209 4.25 7.44 3.61
N LEU A 210 5.40 7.50 4.27
CA LEU A 210 6.69 7.28 3.62
C LEU A 210 6.75 5.91 2.94
N MET A 211 7.00 5.93 1.63
CA MET A 211 7.13 4.74 0.79
C MET A 211 8.60 4.46 0.49
N ILE A 212 8.95 3.18 0.39
CA ILE A 212 10.30 2.74 0.04
C ILE A 212 10.29 2.21 -1.38
N ASP A 213 10.66 3.03 -2.36
CA ASP A 213 10.75 2.66 -3.77
C ASP A 213 12.15 2.79 -4.34
N THR A 214 13.01 3.59 -3.71
CA THR A 214 14.39 3.85 -4.11
C THR A 214 15.38 3.49 -2.97
N GLU A 215 16.67 3.32 -3.32
CA GLU A 215 17.74 3.14 -2.33
C GLU A 215 17.85 4.32 -1.36
N PHE A 216 17.53 5.52 -1.82
CA PHE A 216 17.54 6.72 -0.98
C PHE A 216 16.44 6.63 0.10
N GLU A 217 15.22 6.31 -0.28
CA GLU A 217 14.12 6.12 0.67
C GLU A 217 14.37 4.96 1.62
N PHE A 218 15.01 3.88 1.15
CA PHE A 218 15.43 2.80 2.01
C PHE A 218 16.43 3.27 3.08
N LYS A 219 17.43 4.06 2.71
CA LYS A 219 18.42 4.64 3.65
C LYS A 219 17.75 5.57 4.66
N ILE A 220 16.83 6.45 4.21
CA ILE A 220 16.07 7.34 5.11
C ILE A 220 15.24 6.50 6.09
N SER A 221 14.48 5.51 5.60
CA SER A 221 13.67 4.66 6.45
C SER A 221 14.50 3.89 7.48
N LYS A 222 15.69 3.42 7.08
CA LYS A 222 16.64 2.78 7.99
C LYS A 222 17.08 3.74 9.10
N LEU A 223 17.48 4.95 8.74
CA LEU A 223 17.92 5.98 9.71
C LEU A 223 16.78 6.31 10.69
N LEU A 224 15.56 6.53 10.20
CA LEU A 224 14.41 6.84 11.04
C LEU A 224 14.09 5.75 12.06
N LEU A 225 14.22 4.48 11.68
CA LEU A 225 13.99 3.33 12.57
C LEU A 225 15.12 3.15 13.58
N GLU A 226 16.39 3.29 13.16
CA GLU A 226 17.55 3.11 14.01
C GLU A 226 17.69 4.23 15.04
N THR A 227 17.37 5.47 14.67
CA THR A 227 17.35 6.63 15.58
C THR A 227 16.08 6.73 16.43
N LYS A 228 15.10 5.85 16.20
CA LYS A 228 13.79 5.87 16.88
C LYS A 228 13.01 7.18 16.70
N CYS A 229 13.35 8.00 15.70
CA CYS A 229 12.60 9.20 15.34
C CYS A 229 11.16 8.85 14.92
N VAL A 230 10.96 7.70 14.28
CA VAL A 230 9.65 7.14 13.98
C VAL A 230 9.58 5.74 14.57
N LYS A 231 8.51 5.44 15.30
CA LYS A 231 8.25 4.10 15.85
C LYS A 231 7.32 3.35 14.92
N LEU A 232 7.60 2.07 14.68
CA LEU A 232 6.62 1.14 14.11
C LEU A 232 5.53 0.88 15.16
N LYS A 233 4.37 1.54 15.04
CA LYS A 233 3.25 1.46 16.00
C LYS A 233 2.12 0.61 15.46
#